data_2fb1ac09e7fcb67bf397bf33bd6f601e
#
_entry.id   2fb1ac09e7fcb67bf397bf33bd6f601e
#
_cell.length_a   1.000
_cell.length_b   1.000
_cell.length_c   1.000
_cell.angle_alpha   90.00
_cell.angle_beta   90.00
_cell.angle_gamma   90.00
#
_symmetry.space_group_name_H-M   'P 1'
#
loop_
_entity.id
_entity.type
_entity.pdbx_description
1 polymer ?
#
loop_
_entity_poly.entity_id
_entity_poly.type
_entity_poly.pdbx_seq_one_letter_code
_entity_poly.pdbx_strand_id
1 'polypeptide(L)'
;MKKKLLCLLLALLLVLPLAACGDDPDTPDRHLDIDVESGTWSIYWYLCGSDLETNYGCATQDLMELMEVTLPENVRVVIQTGGAKEWQNNVVNADILQRYVYDSTGLTLVDELPPASMGDTATLTDFLRFCKTYYPAEHTAVLFWNHGGGSVNGAAFDERYYLDSLTLDEMRTAFGRVWPGDEADPPLELVGFDTCLMATVDVVDTFVGTARYLVASEEVEPGNGWNYTGWAGALAEDPTMDGAALGRIICDTYYAGCEAVGTQNKATLSLTDLTRCGPLLEAYEAFGAEALAEACEDPSFFSRFARIAAQSENYGGNTREQGYTNMVDLGHMARQSTGLLQTAGDVLTALEDCVLYRVNGPYRAEATGLSCY
;
A
#
# COMPACT_ATOMS: atom_id res chain seq x y z
N MET A 1 66.12 25.74 6.19
CA MET A 1 64.89 26.44 5.78
C MET A 1 64.05 25.67 4.73
N LYS A 2 64.62 24.80 3.91
CA LYS A 2 63.86 24.09 2.84
C LYS A 2 62.95 22.94 3.31
N LYS A 3 63.15 22.34 4.47
CA LYS A 3 62.29 21.23 5.01
C LYS A 3 61.00 21.72 5.72
N LYS A 4 60.96 22.95 6.18
CA LYS A 4 59.75 23.50 6.83
C LYS A 4 58.71 24.04 5.85
N LEU A 5 59.18 24.39 4.61
CA LEU A 5 58.28 24.86 3.53
C LEU A 5 57.54 23.70 2.87
N LEU A 6 58.16 22.51 2.85
CA LEU A 6 57.55 21.31 2.21
C LEU A 6 56.41 20.72 3.11
N CYS A 7 56.53 20.84 4.45
CA CYS A 7 55.48 20.40 5.36
C CYS A 7 54.26 21.35 5.34
N LEU A 8 54.46 22.65 5.04
CA LEU A 8 53.34 23.59 4.95
C LEU A 8 52.54 23.41 3.63
N LEU A 9 53.20 23.01 2.54
CA LEU A 9 52.54 22.70 1.28
C LEU A 9 51.80 21.39 1.28
N LEU A 10 52.24 20.38 2.08
CA LEU A 10 51.49 19.13 2.22
C LEU A 10 50.29 19.28 3.20
N ALA A 11 50.34 20.24 4.16
CA ALA A 11 49.24 20.53 5.04
C ALA A 11 48.12 21.37 4.38
N LEU A 12 48.42 22.09 3.29
CA LEU A 12 47.44 22.88 2.53
C LEU A 12 46.69 22.05 1.47
N LEU A 13 47.16 20.86 1.16
CA LEU A 13 46.49 19.91 0.23
C LEU A 13 45.52 18.95 0.92
N LEU A 14 45.41 19.00 2.25
CA LEU A 14 44.49 18.14 3.04
C LEU A 14 43.25 18.86 3.59
N VAL A 15 43.04 20.11 3.22
CA VAL A 15 41.81 20.86 3.51
C VAL A 15 41.13 21.25 2.21
N LEU A 16 40.87 20.25 1.36
CA LEU A 16 39.71 20.31 0.49
C LEU A 16 38.51 19.93 1.39
N PRO A 17 37.51 20.80 1.58
CA PRO A 17 36.26 20.33 2.13
C PRO A 17 35.78 19.24 1.15
N LEU A 18 35.64 18.01 1.62
CA LEU A 18 34.62 17.14 1.09
C LEU A 18 33.31 17.94 1.35
N ALA A 19 32.88 18.70 0.36
CA ALA A 19 31.47 18.98 0.20
C ALA A 19 30.86 17.60 -0.05
N ALA A 20 30.55 16.88 1.02
CA ALA A 20 29.48 15.92 0.96
C ALA A 20 28.29 16.77 0.54
N CYS A 21 27.84 16.62 -0.70
CA CYS A 21 26.48 16.90 -1.05
C CYS A 21 25.65 15.95 -0.17
N GLY A 22 25.36 16.36 1.05
CA GLY A 22 24.24 15.86 1.76
C GLY A 22 23.05 16.44 1.04
N ASP A 23 22.35 15.62 0.26
CA ASP A 23 21.01 15.95 -0.17
C ASP A 23 20.21 16.22 1.10
N ASP A 24 19.73 17.45 1.23
CA ASP A 24 18.82 17.83 2.30
C ASP A 24 17.56 17.01 2.08
N PRO A 25 17.16 16.11 3.01
CA PRO A 25 16.01 15.24 2.84
C PRO A 25 14.69 16.01 2.62
N ASP A 26 14.69 17.31 2.88
CA ASP A 26 13.52 18.19 2.75
C ASP A 26 13.55 19.08 1.48
N THR A 27 14.53 18.94 0.59
CA THR A 27 14.48 19.65 -0.69
C THR A 27 13.58 18.89 -1.67
N PRO A 28 12.51 19.53 -2.19
CA PRO A 28 11.68 18.89 -3.21
C PRO A 28 12.53 18.57 -4.45
N ASP A 29 12.39 17.35 -4.95
CA ASP A 29 13.07 16.88 -6.16
C ASP A 29 12.87 17.89 -7.28
N ARG A 30 13.98 18.26 -7.95
CA ARG A 30 13.89 19.00 -9.21
C ARG A 30 13.20 18.09 -10.21
N HIS A 31 12.06 18.55 -10.76
CA HIS A 31 11.42 17.90 -11.89
C HIS A 31 12.47 17.72 -13.01
N LEU A 32 12.92 16.48 -13.19
CA LEU A 32 13.49 16.07 -14.45
C LEU A 32 12.29 15.79 -15.34
N ASP A 33 12.05 16.66 -16.34
CA ASP A 33 11.11 16.36 -17.43
C ASP A 33 11.72 15.19 -18.22
N ILE A 34 11.44 13.97 -17.78
CA ILE A 34 11.76 12.76 -18.54
C ILE A 34 10.56 12.55 -19.46
N ASP A 35 10.80 12.55 -20.77
CA ASP A 35 9.79 12.14 -21.75
C ASP A 35 9.39 10.69 -21.46
N VAL A 36 8.21 10.49 -20.88
CA VAL A 36 7.65 9.18 -20.56
C VAL A 36 6.94 8.66 -21.81
N GLU A 37 7.31 7.47 -22.25
CA GLU A 37 6.65 6.83 -23.39
C GLU A 37 5.22 6.45 -23.05
N SER A 38 4.30 6.73 -23.98
CA SER A 38 2.89 6.37 -23.84
C SER A 38 2.69 4.85 -23.85
N GLY A 39 1.73 4.36 -23.07
CA GLY A 39 1.43 2.94 -22.95
C GLY A 39 2.47 2.15 -22.15
N THR A 40 3.20 2.82 -21.26
CA THR A 40 4.18 2.16 -20.37
C THR A 40 3.63 1.99 -18.96
N TRP A 41 3.97 0.85 -18.34
CA TRP A 41 3.69 0.55 -16.93
C TRP A 41 4.96 0.31 -16.13
N SER A 42 5.04 0.92 -14.95
CA SER A 42 6.01 0.57 -13.91
C SER A 42 5.28 0.26 -12.59
N ILE A 43 5.41 -0.99 -12.15
CA ILE A 43 4.88 -1.44 -10.86
C ILE A 43 6.01 -1.38 -9.84
N TYR A 44 5.85 -0.62 -8.77
CA TYR A 44 6.82 -0.47 -7.69
C TYR A 44 6.39 -1.36 -6.52
N TRP A 45 7.02 -2.51 -6.40
CA TRP A 45 6.64 -3.54 -5.43
C TRP A 45 7.53 -3.50 -4.19
N TYR A 46 6.94 -3.01 -3.09
CA TYR A 46 7.60 -2.93 -1.77
C TYR A 46 7.37 -4.25 -1.03
N LEU A 47 8.29 -5.21 -1.24
CA LEU A 47 8.19 -6.60 -0.81
C LEU A 47 8.90 -6.80 0.53
N CYS A 48 8.19 -6.55 1.63
CA CYS A 48 8.66 -6.79 2.99
C CYS A 48 8.37 -8.23 3.41
N GLY A 49 9.34 -9.13 3.28
CA GLY A 49 9.13 -10.58 3.48
C GLY A 49 8.63 -10.98 4.86
N SER A 50 9.19 -10.38 5.93
CA SER A 50 8.85 -10.66 7.32
C SER A 50 8.85 -12.16 7.66
N ASP A 51 8.10 -12.55 8.67
CA ASP A 51 7.91 -13.95 9.07
C ASP A 51 7.09 -14.77 8.07
N LEU A 52 6.33 -14.12 7.18
CA LEU A 52 5.63 -14.79 6.07
C LEU A 52 6.62 -15.42 5.09
N GLU A 53 7.72 -14.74 4.81
CA GLU A 53 8.79 -15.30 4.00
C GLU A 53 9.66 -16.25 4.81
N THR A 54 10.10 -15.83 6.01
CA THR A 54 10.99 -16.63 6.87
C THR A 54 10.41 -18.01 7.18
N ASN A 55 9.12 -18.09 7.52
CA ASN A 55 8.49 -19.34 7.98
C ASN A 55 7.82 -20.13 6.86
N TYR A 56 7.32 -19.44 5.81
CA TYR A 56 6.40 -20.05 4.84
C TYR A 56 6.84 -19.87 3.38
N GLY A 57 7.79 -18.96 3.09
CA GLY A 57 8.26 -18.70 1.73
C GLY A 57 7.21 -18.02 0.83
N CYS A 58 6.26 -17.28 1.43
CA CYS A 58 5.16 -16.67 0.67
C CYS A 58 5.67 -15.64 -0.34
N ALA A 59 6.60 -14.76 0.05
CA ALA A 59 7.16 -13.78 -0.87
C ALA A 59 7.96 -14.43 -2.01
N THR A 60 8.68 -15.52 -1.70
CA THR A 60 9.36 -16.33 -2.72
C THR A 60 8.37 -16.96 -3.69
N GLN A 61 7.22 -17.45 -3.22
CA GLN A 61 6.19 -18.01 -4.08
C GLN A 61 5.63 -16.94 -5.02
N ASP A 62 5.29 -15.76 -4.53
CA ASP A 62 4.72 -14.68 -5.33
C ASP A 62 5.73 -14.11 -6.33
N LEU A 63 7.03 -14.05 -5.97
CA LEU A 63 8.11 -13.76 -6.93
C LEU A 63 8.16 -14.79 -8.06
N MET A 64 8.00 -16.08 -7.73
CA MET A 64 7.98 -17.14 -8.74
C MET A 64 6.75 -17.05 -9.65
N GLU A 65 5.57 -16.75 -9.09
CA GLU A 65 4.34 -16.50 -9.86
C GLU A 65 4.52 -15.34 -10.85
N LEU A 66 5.10 -14.22 -10.40
CA LEU A 66 5.42 -13.11 -11.29
C LEU A 66 6.37 -13.55 -12.42
N MET A 67 7.39 -14.33 -12.10
CA MET A 67 8.40 -14.80 -13.07
C MET A 67 7.88 -15.85 -14.06
N GLU A 68 6.69 -16.41 -13.85
CA GLU A 68 6.01 -17.25 -14.85
C GLU A 68 5.46 -16.42 -16.03
N VAL A 69 5.32 -15.10 -15.87
CA VAL A 69 4.80 -14.20 -16.90
C VAL A 69 5.95 -13.57 -17.69
N THR A 70 5.92 -13.69 -19.00
CA THR A 70 6.83 -12.91 -19.86
C THR A 70 6.27 -11.53 -20.08
N LEU A 71 6.91 -10.51 -19.49
CA LEU A 71 6.49 -9.13 -19.65
C LEU A 71 6.92 -8.55 -21.01
N PRO A 72 6.10 -7.70 -21.64
CA PRO A 72 6.51 -6.94 -22.83
C PRO A 72 7.48 -5.81 -22.46
N GLU A 73 8.15 -5.22 -23.46
CA GLU A 73 9.18 -4.17 -23.25
C GLU A 73 8.67 -2.91 -22.54
N ASN A 74 7.38 -2.64 -22.64
CA ASN A 74 6.73 -1.46 -22.05
C ASN A 74 6.11 -1.72 -20.66
N VAL A 75 6.35 -2.90 -20.07
CA VAL A 75 5.90 -3.24 -18.69
C VAL A 75 7.10 -3.70 -17.87
N ARG A 76 7.23 -3.19 -16.66
CA ARG A 76 8.27 -3.59 -15.70
C ARG A 76 7.77 -3.60 -14.27
N VAL A 77 8.39 -4.43 -13.45
CA VAL A 77 8.19 -4.45 -11.98
C VAL A 77 9.52 -4.13 -11.31
N VAL A 78 9.56 -3.07 -10.53
CA VAL A 78 10.71 -2.66 -9.71
C VAL A 78 10.44 -3.12 -8.29
N ILE A 79 11.32 -3.96 -7.75
CA ILE A 79 11.07 -4.68 -6.49
C ILE A 79 12.11 -4.25 -5.47
N GLN A 80 11.71 -3.83 -4.28
CA GLN A 80 12.59 -3.74 -3.12
C GLN A 80 12.30 -4.88 -2.17
N THR A 81 13.33 -5.66 -1.82
CA THR A 81 13.25 -6.79 -0.89
C THR A 81 13.92 -6.46 0.43
N GLY A 82 13.36 -6.97 1.53
CA GLY A 82 13.87 -6.82 2.88
C GLY A 82 12.92 -7.43 3.91
N GLY A 83 13.15 -7.15 5.19
CA GLY A 83 12.23 -7.43 6.30
C GLY A 83 12.20 -8.87 6.80
N ALA A 84 12.66 -9.86 6.04
CA ALA A 84 12.72 -11.27 6.45
C ALA A 84 14.07 -11.63 7.07
N LYS A 85 14.09 -12.55 8.04
CA LYS A 85 15.34 -13.11 8.60
C LYS A 85 15.98 -14.11 7.67
N GLU A 86 15.17 -14.84 6.92
CA GLU A 86 15.58 -15.81 5.92
C GLU A 86 14.68 -15.71 4.69
N TRP A 87 15.25 -15.86 3.50
CA TRP A 87 14.50 -16.00 2.25
C TRP A 87 14.55 -17.44 1.80
N GLN A 88 13.39 -17.99 1.40
CA GLN A 88 13.26 -19.38 0.97
C GLN A 88 13.71 -19.60 -0.49
N ASN A 89 14.59 -18.73 -0.97
CA ASN A 89 15.22 -18.80 -2.28
C ASN A 89 16.72 -18.48 -2.16
N ASN A 90 17.48 -18.71 -3.25
CA ASN A 90 18.92 -18.46 -3.30
C ASN A 90 19.27 -17.14 -4.01
N VAL A 91 18.30 -16.27 -4.27
CA VAL A 91 18.47 -15.03 -5.04
C VAL A 91 18.52 -13.84 -4.10
N VAL A 92 17.62 -13.75 -3.15
CA VAL A 92 17.48 -12.62 -2.24
C VAL A 92 18.37 -12.84 -0.99
N ASN A 93 19.16 -11.81 -0.67
CA ASN A 93 20.01 -11.80 0.52
C ASN A 93 19.27 -11.16 1.71
N ALA A 94 19.03 -11.93 2.78
CA ALA A 94 18.35 -11.46 3.97
C ALA A 94 19.10 -10.38 4.76
N ASP A 95 20.43 -10.25 4.60
CA ASP A 95 21.26 -9.36 5.43
C ASP A 95 21.28 -7.90 4.98
N ILE A 96 20.77 -7.61 3.77
CA ILE A 96 20.78 -6.29 3.14
C ILE A 96 19.45 -6.02 2.46
N LEU A 97 19.17 -4.76 2.14
CA LEU A 97 18.09 -4.45 1.20
C LEU A 97 18.60 -4.60 -0.23
N GLN A 98 17.78 -5.17 -1.10
CA GLN A 98 18.12 -5.33 -2.51
C GLN A 98 16.99 -4.81 -3.39
N ARG A 99 17.37 -4.25 -4.55
CA ARG A 99 16.43 -3.80 -5.58
C ARG A 99 16.61 -4.62 -6.84
N TYR A 100 15.52 -5.10 -7.35
CA TYR A 100 15.45 -5.86 -8.58
C TYR A 100 14.55 -5.17 -9.59
N VAL A 101 14.80 -5.44 -10.85
CA VAL A 101 13.85 -5.13 -11.95
C VAL A 101 13.51 -6.43 -12.64
N TYR A 102 12.22 -6.67 -12.78
CA TYR A 102 11.68 -7.72 -13.63
C TYR A 102 11.03 -7.09 -14.86
N ASP A 103 11.51 -7.43 -16.03
CA ASP A 103 11.06 -6.93 -17.32
C ASP A 103 11.13 -8.02 -18.43
N SER A 104 11.06 -7.63 -19.69
CA SER A 104 11.13 -8.56 -20.83
C SER A 104 12.44 -9.37 -20.89
N THR A 105 13.48 -8.98 -20.17
CA THR A 105 14.78 -9.67 -20.10
C THR A 105 14.91 -10.60 -18.89
N GLY A 106 13.93 -10.58 -17.99
CA GLY A 106 13.90 -11.36 -16.75
C GLY A 106 14.26 -10.54 -15.51
N LEU A 107 14.56 -11.22 -14.41
CA LEU A 107 14.88 -10.60 -13.11
C LEU A 107 16.36 -10.20 -13.05
N THR A 108 16.62 -8.93 -12.79
CA THR A 108 17.98 -8.36 -12.69
C THR A 108 18.13 -7.64 -11.34
N LEU A 109 19.19 -7.96 -10.59
CA LEU A 109 19.61 -7.19 -9.41
C LEU A 109 20.22 -5.86 -9.89
N VAL A 110 19.67 -4.73 -9.42
CA VAL A 110 20.08 -3.39 -9.88
C VAL A 110 20.68 -2.53 -8.77
N ASP A 111 20.42 -2.86 -7.50
CA ASP A 111 20.98 -2.12 -6.37
C ASP A 111 21.07 -2.99 -5.11
N GLU A 112 22.06 -2.72 -4.26
CA GLU A 112 22.25 -3.32 -2.94
C GLU A 112 22.51 -2.22 -1.90
N LEU A 113 21.74 -2.23 -0.83
CA LEU A 113 21.73 -1.18 0.18
C LEU A 113 22.07 -1.77 1.57
N PRO A 114 22.65 -0.98 2.46
CA PRO A 114 22.80 -1.39 3.86
C PRO A 114 21.47 -1.86 4.47
N PRO A 115 21.51 -2.74 5.48
CA PRO A 115 20.29 -3.15 6.17
C PRO A 115 19.60 -1.96 6.83
N ALA A 116 18.31 -1.84 6.61
CA ALA A 116 17.43 -0.83 7.21
C ALA A 116 16.03 -1.43 7.41
N SER A 117 15.22 -0.83 8.29
CA SER A 117 13.83 -1.28 8.49
C SER A 117 12.98 -0.99 7.25
N MET A 118 12.25 -2.00 6.78
CA MET A 118 11.19 -1.81 5.77
C MET A 118 9.97 -1.07 6.36
N GLY A 119 9.85 -0.98 7.69
CA GLY A 119 8.86 -0.17 8.40
C GLY A 119 9.26 1.30 8.58
N ASP A 120 10.39 1.76 8.05
CA ASP A 120 10.89 3.13 8.23
C ASP A 120 10.50 4.02 7.04
N THR A 121 9.98 5.21 7.35
CA THR A 121 9.65 6.28 6.38
C THR A 121 10.80 6.58 5.41
N ALA A 122 12.05 6.62 5.91
CA ALA A 122 13.20 6.94 5.07
C ALA A 122 13.47 5.84 4.05
N THR A 123 13.35 4.57 4.45
CA THR A 123 13.51 3.41 3.55
C THR A 123 12.48 3.43 2.43
N LEU A 124 11.21 3.68 2.76
CA LEU A 124 10.15 3.81 1.74
C LEU A 124 10.40 5.01 0.83
N THR A 125 10.74 6.18 1.40
CA THR A 125 11.02 7.40 0.62
C THR A 125 12.14 7.18 -0.39
N ASP A 126 13.22 6.52 0.04
CA ASP A 126 14.38 6.24 -0.83
C ASP A 126 14.00 5.28 -1.97
N PHE A 127 13.21 4.24 -1.68
CA PHE A 127 12.70 3.34 -2.73
C PHE A 127 11.81 4.08 -3.74
N LEU A 128 10.87 4.89 -3.27
CA LEU A 128 9.97 5.64 -4.15
C LEU A 128 10.73 6.66 -5.02
N ARG A 129 11.74 7.35 -4.46
CA ARG A 129 12.63 8.24 -5.22
C ARG A 129 13.41 7.49 -6.29
N PHE A 130 13.99 6.35 -5.93
CA PHE A 130 14.69 5.47 -6.87
C PHE A 130 13.77 5.07 -8.03
N CYS A 131 12.56 4.60 -7.73
CA CYS A 131 11.59 4.21 -8.75
C CYS A 131 11.22 5.37 -9.67
N LYS A 132 10.84 6.51 -9.10
CA LYS A 132 10.48 7.71 -9.86
C LYS A 132 11.62 8.21 -10.75
N THR A 133 12.87 8.13 -10.26
CA THR A 133 14.04 8.65 -10.96
C THR A 133 14.47 7.76 -12.10
N TYR A 134 14.50 6.44 -11.89
CA TYR A 134 15.12 5.52 -12.83
C TYR A 134 14.12 4.72 -13.68
N TYR A 135 12.86 4.63 -13.23
CA TYR A 135 11.84 3.80 -13.85
C TYR A 135 10.49 4.52 -14.01
N PRO A 136 10.47 5.78 -14.48
CA PRO A 136 9.21 6.48 -14.71
C PRO A 136 8.42 5.78 -15.83
N ALA A 137 7.08 5.87 -15.76
CA ALA A 137 6.17 5.35 -16.76
C ALA A 137 4.90 6.20 -16.82
N GLU A 138 4.12 6.08 -17.90
CA GLU A 138 2.83 6.77 -18.01
C GLU A 138 1.88 6.30 -16.91
N HIS A 139 1.84 4.98 -16.67
CA HIS A 139 1.08 4.40 -15.57
C HIS A 139 2.04 3.83 -14.53
N THR A 140 1.89 4.29 -13.31
CA THR A 140 2.68 3.82 -12.18
C THR A 140 1.79 3.28 -11.07
N ALA A 141 2.14 2.11 -10.54
CA ALA A 141 1.48 1.56 -9.35
C ALA A 141 2.50 1.30 -8.25
N VAL A 142 2.09 1.49 -6.99
CA VAL A 142 2.87 1.07 -5.82
C VAL A 142 2.11 -0.06 -5.13
N LEU A 143 2.76 -1.22 -4.98
CA LEU A 143 2.19 -2.37 -4.30
C LEU A 143 2.96 -2.64 -3.00
N PHE A 144 2.23 -2.72 -1.90
CA PHE A 144 2.75 -3.16 -0.60
C PHE A 144 2.44 -4.64 -0.41
N TRP A 145 3.42 -5.40 0.06
CA TRP A 145 3.30 -6.81 0.36
C TRP A 145 3.78 -7.12 1.77
N ASN A 146 2.96 -7.67 2.61
CA ASN A 146 3.28 -8.17 3.97
C ASN A 146 2.00 -8.39 4.80
N HIS A 147 2.14 -8.31 6.14
CA HIS A 147 1.02 -8.09 7.05
C HIS A 147 0.46 -6.67 6.90
N GLY A 148 -0.83 -6.52 7.16
CA GLY A 148 -1.53 -5.26 7.30
C GLY A 148 -2.28 -5.20 8.63
N GLY A 149 -2.30 -4.03 9.25
CA GLY A 149 -2.91 -3.74 10.54
C GLY A 149 -3.94 -2.61 10.50
N GLY A 150 -4.42 -2.26 9.31
CA GLY A 150 -5.46 -1.24 9.11
C GLY A 150 -5.04 0.16 9.55
N SER A 151 -6.03 0.93 9.99
CA SER A 151 -5.87 2.35 10.33
C SER A 151 -4.84 2.63 11.43
N VAL A 152 -4.61 1.68 12.34
CA VAL A 152 -3.77 1.91 13.54
C VAL A 152 -2.32 1.51 13.32
N ASN A 153 -2.10 0.36 12.70
CA ASN A 153 -0.76 -0.24 12.61
C ASN A 153 -0.16 -0.17 11.19
N GLY A 154 -0.94 0.25 10.19
CA GLY A 154 -0.47 0.35 8.81
C GLY A 154 -0.06 -0.98 8.20
N ALA A 155 1.07 -1.03 7.46
CA ALA A 155 1.54 -2.22 6.75
C ALA A 155 3.08 -2.34 6.74
N ALA A 156 3.60 -3.41 6.13
CA ALA A 156 5.04 -3.67 5.97
C ALA A 156 5.78 -3.86 7.30
N PHE A 157 5.37 -4.88 8.05
CA PHE A 157 5.97 -5.24 9.36
C PHE A 157 7.29 -5.96 9.18
N ASP A 158 8.39 -5.36 9.64
CA ASP A 158 9.74 -5.89 9.51
C ASP A 158 10.13 -6.75 10.73
N GLU A 159 10.24 -8.06 10.57
CA GLU A 159 10.60 -8.95 11.68
C GLU A 159 12.05 -8.78 12.17
N ARG A 160 12.92 -8.20 11.35
CA ARG A 160 14.33 -7.92 11.75
C ARG A 160 14.43 -6.72 12.67
N TYR A 161 13.42 -5.83 12.63
CA TYR A 161 13.34 -4.61 13.42
C TYR A 161 12.14 -4.61 14.37
N TYR A 162 11.89 -5.76 15.04
CA TYR A 162 10.86 -5.89 16.09
C TYR A 162 9.44 -5.65 15.60
N LEU A 163 9.12 -6.01 14.36
CA LEU A 163 7.85 -5.75 13.69
C LEU A 163 7.55 -4.24 13.57
N ASP A 164 8.60 -3.42 13.40
CA ASP A 164 8.45 -2.04 12.95
C ASP A 164 7.65 -2.01 11.65
N SER A 165 6.69 -1.09 11.54
CA SER A 165 5.74 -1.05 10.43
C SER A 165 5.49 0.38 9.96
N LEU A 166 5.20 0.54 8.69
CA LEU A 166 4.78 1.82 8.13
C LEU A 166 3.38 2.19 8.60
N THR A 167 3.26 3.17 9.47
CA THR A 167 1.99 3.80 9.82
C THR A 167 1.45 4.63 8.65
N LEU A 168 0.15 4.99 8.69
CA LEU A 168 -0.44 5.83 7.65
C LEU A 168 0.23 7.20 7.54
N ASP A 169 0.62 7.81 8.67
CA ASP A 169 1.33 9.09 8.69
C ASP A 169 2.72 8.98 8.06
N GLU A 170 3.41 7.87 8.28
CA GLU A 170 4.71 7.58 7.65
C GLU A 170 4.59 7.36 6.15
N MET A 171 3.56 6.62 5.71
CA MET A 171 3.24 6.47 4.29
C MET A 171 2.94 7.84 3.66
N ARG A 172 2.03 8.63 4.24
CA ARG A 172 1.71 9.99 3.79
C ARG A 172 2.97 10.85 3.66
N THR A 173 3.85 10.78 4.66
CA THR A 173 5.11 11.52 4.67
C THR A 173 6.04 11.05 3.55
N ALA A 174 6.23 9.74 3.37
CA ALA A 174 7.11 9.18 2.35
C ALA A 174 6.65 9.55 0.93
N PHE A 175 5.36 9.37 0.65
CA PHE A 175 4.78 9.71 -0.66
C PHE A 175 4.84 11.22 -0.91
N GLY A 176 4.46 12.05 0.07
CA GLY A 176 4.49 13.50 -0.06
C GLY A 176 5.90 14.09 -0.28
N ARG A 177 6.96 13.40 0.17
CA ARG A 177 8.35 13.76 -0.12
C ARG A 177 8.76 13.48 -1.56
N VAL A 178 8.07 12.59 -2.24
CA VAL A 178 8.39 12.15 -3.61
C VAL A 178 7.45 12.75 -4.64
N TRP A 179 6.16 12.77 -4.35
CA TRP A 179 5.12 13.33 -5.20
C TRP A 179 4.32 14.37 -4.42
N PRO A 180 4.38 15.64 -4.80
CA PRO A 180 3.37 16.59 -4.33
C PRO A 180 2.00 16.08 -4.75
N GLY A 181 1.06 16.01 -3.80
CA GLY A 181 -0.29 15.53 -4.08
C GLY A 181 -1.04 16.51 -5.00
N ASP A 182 -1.84 15.96 -5.90
CA ASP A 182 -2.78 16.69 -6.74
C ASP A 182 -4.08 15.89 -6.85
N GLU A 183 -5.16 16.39 -6.27
CA GLU A 183 -6.47 15.70 -6.32
C GLU A 183 -7.08 15.66 -7.72
N ALA A 184 -6.75 16.65 -8.57
CA ALA A 184 -7.27 16.73 -9.93
C ALA A 184 -6.49 15.80 -10.89
N ASP A 185 -5.21 15.60 -10.64
CA ASP A 185 -4.33 14.76 -11.45
C ASP A 185 -3.31 14.00 -10.58
N PRO A 186 -3.75 12.98 -9.84
CA PRO A 186 -2.87 12.21 -8.97
C PRO A 186 -1.69 11.60 -9.71
N PRO A 187 -0.47 11.66 -9.12
CA PRO A 187 0.75 11.23 -9.80
C PRO A 187 0.87 9.71 -10.01
N LEU A 188 0.11 8.93 -9.25
CA LEU A 188 0.10 7.48 -9.36
C LEU A 188 -1.24 6.99 -9.90
N GLU A 189 -1.18 5.98 -10.75
CA GLU A 189 -2.38 5.34 -11.27
C GLU A 189 -3.05 4.47 -10.20
N LEU A 190 -2.26 3.71 -9.43
CA LEU A 190 -2.80 2.78 -8.45
C LEU A 190 -1.88 2.64 -7.23
N VAL A 191 -2.46 2.55 -6.05
CA VAL A 191 -1.81 2.00 -4.86
C VAL A 191 -2.54 0.72 -4.45
N GLY A 192 -1.79 -0.33 -4.17
CA GLY A 192 -2.31 -1.65 -3.84
C GLY A 192 -1.70 -2.21 -2.56
N PHE A 193 -2.52 -2.90 -1.79
CA PHE A 193 -2.11 -3.55 -0.56
C PHE A 193 -2.45 -5.04 -0.62
N ASP A 194 -1.47 -5.87 -0.99
CA ASP A 194 -1.51 -7.32 -0.77
C ASP A 194 -1.17 -7.59 0.70
N THR A 195 -2.12 -7.19 1.54
CA THR A 195 -2.01 -7.18 3.00
C THR A 195 -3.40 -7.17 3.62
N CYS A 196 -3.49 -7.64 4.87
CA CYS A 196 -4.74 -7.62 5.64
C CYS A 196 -5.22 -6.19 5.93
N LEU A 197 -6.54 -5.96 6.00
CA LEU A 197 -7.21 -4.85 6.70
C LEU A 197 -6.96 -3.43 6.14
N MET A 198 -6.37 -3.24 4.97
CA MET A 198 -6.00 -1.91 4.48
C MET A 198 -7.09 -1.20 3.67
N ALA A 199 -8.25 -1.82 3.39
CA ALA A 199 -9.39 -1.13 2.79
C ALA A 199 -10.15 -0.31 3.85
N THR A 200 -9.58 0.81 4.30
CA THR A 200 -10.16 1.68 5.33
C THR A 200 -10.33 3.10 4.87
N VAL A 201 -11.26 3.84 5.49
CA VAL A 201 -11.45 5.28 5.22
C VAL A 201 -10.17 6.06 5.51
N ASP A 202 -9.39 5.68 6.53
CA ASP A 202 -8.14 6.36 6.87
C ASP A 202 -7.04 6.12 5.83
N VAL A 203 -7.02 4.93 5.20
CA VAL A 203 -6.13 4.64 4.05
C VAL A 203 -6.56 5.46 2.84
N VAL A 204 -7.87 5.55 2.57
CA VAL A 204 -8.41 6.43 1.52
C VAL A 204 -7.94 7.87 1.73
N ASP A 205 -8.12 8.44 2.93
CA ASP A 205 -7.67 9.80 3.28
C ASP A 205 -6.14 9.97 3.10
N THR A 206 -5.38 8.91 3.36
CA THR A 206 -3.92 8.93 3.20
C THR A 206 -3.49 9.09 1.74
N PHE A 207 -4.23 8.51 0.80
CA PHE A 207 -3.83 8.43 -0.61
C PHE A 207 -4.65 9.29 -1.58
N VAL A 208 -5.71 9.98 -1.12
CA VAL A 208 -6.40 11.01 -1.93
C VAL A 208 -5.38 12.05 -2.41
N GLY A 209 -5.42 12.38 -3.70
CA GLY A 209 -4.45 13.27 -4.35
C GLY A 209 -3.08 12.63 -4.64
N THR A 210 -2.81 11.41 -4.17
CA THR A 210 -1.55 10.70 -4.42
C THR A 210 -1.72 9.61 -5.48
N ALA A 211 -2.83 8.89 -5.46
CA ALA A 211 -3.16 7.86 -6.44
C ALA A 211 -4.60 8.02 -6.93
N ARG A 212 -4.87 7.49 -8.15
CA ARG A 212 -6.24 7.46 -8.72
C ARG A 212 -7.06 6.35 -8.09
N TYR A 213 -6.46 5.19 -7.91
CA TYR A 213 -7.15 3.99 -7.45
C TYR A 213 -6.45 3.35 -6.26
N LEU A 214 -7.27 2.77 -5.38
CA LEU A 214 -6.84 1.93 -4.25
C LEU A 214 -7.38 0.51 -4.45
N VAL A 215 -6.51 -0.50 -4.32
CA VAL A 215 -6.90 -1.91 -4.20
C VAL A 215 -6.46 -2.43 -2.84
N ALA A 216 -7.41 -2.86 -2.02
CA ALA A 216 -7.13 -3.33 -0.66
C ALA A 216 -8.25 -4.23 -0.12
N SER A 217 -7.96 -4.99 0.93
CA SER A 217 -8.91 -5.86 1.62
C SER A 217 -9.42 -5.23 2.91
N GLU A 218 -10.73 -5.40 3.18
CA GLU A 218 -11.35 -5.07 4.49
C GLU A 218 -11.01 -6.13 5.55
N GLU A 219 -10.90 -7.40 5.14
CA GLU A 219 -10.65 -8.54 6.02
C GLU A 219 -9.19 -8.97 6.01
N VAL A 220 -8.84 -9.87 6.90
CA VAL A 220 -7.57 -10.61 6.86
C VAL A 220 -7.52 -11.43 5.56
N GLU A 221 -6.52 -11.18 4.74
CA GLU A 221 -6.31 -11.94 3.52
C GLU A 221 -5.84 -13.36 3.81
N PRO A 222 -6.34 -14.36 3.08
CA PRO A 222 -5.81 -15.72 3.17
C PRO A 222 -4.35 -15.78 2.75
N GLY A 223 -3.60 -16.72 3.33
CA GLY A 223 -2.15 -16.83 3.12
C GLY A 223 -1.70 -17.19 1.69
N ASN A 224 -2.62 -17.37 0.75
CA ASN A 224 -2.30 -17.49 -0.67
C ASN A 224 -2.07 -16.14 -1.36
N GLY A 225 -2.36 -15.00 -0.68
CA GLY A 225 -2.13 -13.66 -1.23
C GLY A 225 -2.82 -13.38 -2.58
N TRP A 226 -2.34 -12.38 -3.29
CA TRP A 226 -2.77 -12.05 -4.64
C TRP A 226 -2.20 -13.05 -5.66
N ASN A 227 -2.84 -13.16 -6.83
CA ASN A 227 -2.38 -14.04 -7.91
C ASN A 227 -1.50 -13.24 -8.88
N TYR A 228 -0.19 -13.29 -8.70
CA TYR A 228 0.79 -12.52 -9.49
C TYR A 228 0.87 -13.00 -10.95
N THR A 229 0.74 -14.29 -11.21
CA THR A 229 0.63 -14.79 -12.59
C THR A 229 -0.64 -14.25 -13.28
N GLY A 230 -1.75 -14.16 -12.54
CA GLY A 230 -3.04 -13.74 -13.10
C GLY A 230 -3.06 -12.27 -13.51
N TRP A 231 -2.79 -11.35 -12.61
CA TRP A 231 -2.87 -9.93 -12.92
C TRP A 231 -1.72 -9.45 -13.81
N ALA A 232 -0.49 -9.94 -13.57
CA ALA A 232 0.65 -9.57 -14.41
C ALA A 232 0.52 -10.15 -15.82
N GLY A 233 -0.05 -11.37 -15.97
CA GLY A 233 -0.37 -11.96 -17.26
C GLY A 233 -1.37 -11.12 -18.05
N ALA A 234 -2.44 -10.69 -17.42
CA ALA A 234 -3.43 -9.81 -18.05
C ALA A 234 -2.83 -8.46 -18.47
N LEU A 235 -1.99 -7.84 -17.61
CA LEU A 235 -1.29 -6.60 -17.94
C LEU A 235 -0.30 -6.81 -19.09
N ALA A 236 0.37 -7.96 -19.16
CA ALA A 236 1.26 -8.29 -20.26
C ALA A 236 0.52 -8.49 -21.59
N GLU A 237 -0.70 -9.04 -21.56
CA GLU A 237 -1.56 -9.20 -22.75
C GLU A 237 -2.13 -7.87 -23.27
N ASP A 238 -2.49 -6.96 -22.36
CA ASP A 238 -3.02 -5.64 -22.71
C ASP A 238 -2.39 -4.54 -21.83
N PRO A 239 -1.19 -4.05 -22.15
CA PRO A 239 -0.54 -2.97 -21.41
C PRO A 239 -1.17 -1.59 -21.63
N THR A 240 -2.24 -1.49 -22.43
CA THR A 240 -2.98 -0.23 -22.64
C THR A 240 -4.11 -0.03 -21.64
N MET A 241 -4.37 -1.01 -20.75
CA MET A 241 -5.38 -0.88 -19.72
C MET A 241 -5.03 0.22 -18.73
N ASP A 242 -6.07 0.86 -18.17
CA ASP A 242 -5.94 1.81 -17.08
C ASP A 242 -5.91 1.13 -15.70
N GLY A 243 -5.69 1.91 -14.64
CA GLY A 243 -5.65 1.40 -13.27
C GLY A 243 -6.97 0.83 -12.78
N ALA A 244 -8.11 1.29 -13.30
CA ALA A 244 -9.40 0.73 -12.94
C ALA A 244 -9.56 -0.69 -13.50
N ALA A 245 -9.14 -0.91 -14.73
CA ALA A 245 -9.15 -2.24 -15.34
C ALA A 245 -8.17 -3.18 -14.64
N LEU A 246 -6.94 -2.73 -14.36
CA LEU A 246 -5.94 -3.51 -13.62
C LEU A 246 -6.44 -3.86 -12.21
N GLY A 247 -6.97 -2.88 -11.47
CA GLY A 247 -7.47 -3.10 -10.12
C GLY A 247 -8.63 -4.10 -10.07
N ARG A 248 -9.51 -4.08 -11.07
CA ARG A 248 -10.57 -5.08 -11.20
C ARG A 248 -10.01 -6.48 -11.47
N ILE A 249 -9.02 -6.60 -12.35
CA ILE A 249 -8.36 -7.88 -12.65
C ILE A 249 -7.65 -8.43 -11.41
N ILE A 250 -6.99 -7.56 -10.61
CA ILE A 250 -6.40 -7.96 -9.33
C ILE A 250 -7.49 -8.57 -8.43
N CYS A 251 -8.63 -7.90 -8.26
CA CYS A 251 -9.75 -8.44 -7.46
C CYS A 251 -10.25 -9.78 -7.97
N ASP A 252 -10.49 -9.92 -9.28
CA ASP A 252 -11.03 -11.13 -9.89
C ASP A 252 -10.04 -12.30 -9.77
N THR A 253 -8.75 -12.07 -10.05
CA THR A 253 -7.73 -13.13 -10.00
C THR A 253 -7.39 -13.54 -8.57
N TYR A 254 -7.39 -12.60 -7.61
CA TYR A 254 -7.29 -12.90 -6.19
C TYR A 254 -8.42 -13.81 -5.73
N TYR A 255 -9.69 -13.44 -6.03
CA TYR A 255 -10.83 -14.23 -5.59
C TYR A 255 -10.84 -15.63 -6.23
N ALA A 256 -10.53 -15.73 -7.51
CA ALA A 256 -10.39 -17.02 -8.21
C ALA A 256 -9.25 -17.87 -7.60
N GLY A 257 -8.13 -17.26 -7.21
CA GLY A 257 -7.05 -17.92 -6.48
C GLY A 257 -7.52 -18.48 -5.14
N CYS A 258 -8.27 -17.68 -4.37
CA CYS A 258 -8.89 -18.13 -3.12
C CYS A 258 -9.87 -19.30 -3.31
N GLU A 259 -10.69 -19.26 -4.38
CA GLU A 259 -11.60 -20.36 -4.73
C GLU A 259 -10.83 -21.65 -5.06
N ALA A 260 -9.74 -21.53 -5.82
CA ALA A 260 -8.93 -22.68 -6.23
C ALA A 260 -8.33 -23.45 -5.05
N VAL A 261 -8.01 -22.75 -3.95
CA VAL A 261 -7.45 -23.38 -2.73
C VAL A 261 -8.45 -23.48 -1.58
N GLY A 262 -9.70 -23.04 -1.77
CA GLY A 262 -10.79 -23.19 -0.79
C GLY A 262 -10.76 -22.19 0.38
N THR A 263 -10.13 -21.03 0.20
CA THR A 263 -9.98 -19.97 1.23
C THR A 263 -10.95 -18.79 1.04
N GLN A 264 -11.76 -18.79 -0.01
CA GLN A 264 -12.62 -17.68 -0.43
C GLN A 264 -13.68 -17.24 0.59
N ASN A 265 -14.00 -18.06 1.58
CA ASN A 265 -15.19 -17.85 2.42
C ASN A 265 -15.22 -16.49 3.14
N LYS A 266 -14.06 -15.97 3.54
CA LYS A 266 -13.91 -14.67 4.20
C LYS A 266 -13.11 -13.66 3.35
N ALA A 267 -12.67 -14.04 2.17
CA ALA A 267 -11.89 -13.16 1.30
C ALA A 267 -12.72 -11.90 0.97
N THR A 268 -12.08 -10.75 1.03
CA THR A 268 -12.58 -9.47 0.51
C THR A 268 -11.47 -8.80 -0.27
N LEU A 269 -11.80 -8.10 -1.34
CA LEU A 269 -10.89 -7.16 -2.01
C LEU A 269 -11.74 -6.13 -2.76
N SER A 270 -11.39 -4.87 -2.67
CA SER A 270 -12.13 -3.78 -3.31
C SER A 270 -11.23 -2.89 -4.14
N LEU A 271 -11.82 -2.31 -5.18
CA LEU A 271 -11.25 -1.25 -6.01
C LEU A 271 -12.02 0.05 -5.72
N THR A 272 -11.32 1.04 -5.19
CA THR A 272 -11.86 2.36 -4.85
C THR A 272 -11.26 3.43 -5.75
N ASP A 273 -12.10 4.30 -6.31
CA ASP A 273 -11.68 5.49 -7.06
C ASP A 273 -11.44 6.64 -6.08
N LEU A 274 -10.18 6.90 -5.78
CA LEU A 274 -9.77 7.94 -4.83
C LEU A 274 -10.10 9.36 -5.30
N THR A 275 -10.24 9.58 -6.61
CA THR A 275 -10.64 10.88 -7.16
C THR A 275 -12.10 11.24 -6.86
N ARG A 276 -12.89 10.25 -6.40
CA ARG A 276 -14.30 10.41 -5.99
C ARG A 276 -14.50 10.34 -4.48
N CYS A 277 -13.44 10.19 -3.70
CA CYS A 277 -13.56 9.98 -2.26
C CYS A 277 -13.75 11.27 -1.44
N GLY A 278 -13.55 12.47 -2.00
CA GLY A 278 -13.78 13.72 -1.27
C GLY A 278 -15.16 13.78 -0.59
N PRO A 279 -16.29 13.55 -1.30
CA PRO A 279 -17.61 13.50 -0.68
C PRO A 279 -17.77 12.42 0.39
N LEU A 280 -17.05 11.28 0.28
CA LEU A 280 -17.08 10.23 1.31
C LEU A 280 -16.41 10.70 2.59
N LEU A 281 -15.25 11.34 2.49
CA LEU A 281 -14.52 11.87 3.65
C LEU A 281 -15.33 12.96 4.37
N GLU A 282 -15.95 13.87 3.62
CA GLU A 282 -16.85 14.89 4.18
C GLU A 282 -18.08 14.27 4.87
N ALA A 283 -18.71 13.28 4.24
CA ALA A 283 -19.87 12.59 4.81
C ALA A 283 -19.49 11.79 6.06
N TYR A 284 -18.33 11.15 6.08
CA TYR A 284 -17.84 10.41 7.23
C TYR A 284 -17.49 11.31 8.41
N GLU A 285 -16.87 12.47 8.16
CA GLU A 285 -16.63 13.50 9.18
C GLU A 285 -17.96 14.02 9.78
N ALA A 286 -18.94 14.33 8.93
CA ALA A 286 -20.26 14.77 9.37
C ALA A 286 -20.98 13.68 10.20
N PHE A 287 -20.87 12.42 9.80
CA PHE A 287 -21.43 11.27 10.51
C PHE A 287 -20.81 11.13 11.91
N GLY A 288 -19.49 11.24 12.02
CA GLY A 288 -18.79 11.23 13.30
C GLY A 288 -19.16 12.43 14.20
N ALA A 289 -19.25 13.62 13.61
CA ALA A 289 -19.64 14.86 14.32
C ALA A 289 -21.08 14.77 14.86
N GLU A 290 -22.03 14.29 14.07
CA GLU A 290 -23.42 14.07 14.51
C GLU A 290 -23.46 13.02 15.63
N ALA A 291 -22.76 11.89 15.49
CA ALA A 291 -22.70 10.86 16.52
C ALA A 291 -22.16 11.38 17.86
N LEU A 292 -21.14 12.24 17.80
CA LEU A 292 -20.57 12.87 18.99
C LEU A 292 -21.55 13.87 19.64
N ALA A 293 -22.25 14.66 18.84
CA ALA A 293 -23.25 15.62 19.31
C ALA A 293 -24.41 14.90 20.02
N GLU A 294 -24.96 13.87 19.39
CA GLU A 294 -26.03 13.03 19.98
C GLU A 294 -25.58 12.36 21.29
N ALA A 295 -24.34 11.91 21.35
CA ALA A 295 -23.76 11.31 22.55
C ALA A 295 -23.61 12.30 23.71
N CYS A 296 -23.40 13.60 23.41
CA CYS A 296 -23.35 14.66 24.42
C CYS A 296 -24.73 15.01 24.96
N GLU A 297 -25.80 14.86 24.15
CA GLU A 297 -27.18 15.17 24.55
C GLU A 297 -27.88 14.00 25.21
N ASP A 298 -27.67 12.75 24.73
CA ASP A 298 -28.28 11.53 25.24
C ASP A 298 -27.23 10.51 25.70
N PRO A 299 -26.98 10.33 27.00
CA PRO A 299 -26.02 9.35 27.50
C PRO A 299 -26.30 7.90 27.07
N SER A 300 -27.52 7.58 26.63
CA SER A 300 -27.88 6.24 26.14
C SER A 300 -27.45 6.02 24.67
N PHE A 301 -27.07 7.09 23.94
CA PHE A 301 -26.71 7.03 22.53
C PHE A 301 -25.56 6.05 22.29
N PHE A 302 -24.46 6.13 23.02
CA PHE A 302 -23.33 5.22 22.89
C PHE A 302 -23.70 3.76 23.00
N SER A 303 -24.64 3.41 23.90
CA SER A 303 -25.08 2.03 24.04
C SER A 303 -25.90 1.55 22.84
N ARG A 304 -26.61 2.45 22.16
CA ARG A 304 -27.36 2.13 20.94
C ARG A 304 -26.38 2.01 19.76
N PHE A 305 -25.49 2.98 19.60
CA PHE A 305 -24.50 3.02 18.53
C PHE A 305 -23.51 1.86 18.62
N ALA A 306 -23.00 1.53 19.81
CA ALA A 306 -22.14 0.36 20.03
C ALA A 306 -22.83 -0.97 19.66
N ARG A 307 -24.16 -1.09 19.84
CA ARG A 307 -24.89 -2.28 19.37
C ARG A 307 -24.96 -2.35 17.85
N ILE A 308 -25.09 -1.21 17.17
CA ILE A 308 -25.06 -1.12 15.72
C ILE A 308 -23.70 -1.57 15.21
N ALA A 309 -22.61 -1.03 15.76
CA ALA A 309 -21.27 -1.44 15.41
C ALA A 309 -21.03 -2.94 15.64
N ALA A 310 -21.48 -3.48 16.78
CA ALA A 310 -21.34 -4.90 17.10
C ALA A 310 -22.21 -5.84 16.23
N GLN A 311 -23.25 -5.34 15.59
CA GLN A 311 -24.12 -6.09 14.68
C GLN A 311 -23.71 -5.93 13.21
N SER A 312 -22.87 -4.96 12.90
CA SER A 312 -22.33 -4.75 11.55
C SER A 312 -21.22 -5.76 11.25
N GLU A 313 -20.97 -5.98 9.98
CA GLU A 313 -19.83 -6.79 9.53
C GLU A 313 -18.53 -6.21 10.13
N ASN A 314 -17.66 -7.07 10.63
CA ASN A 314 -16.43 -6.65 11.29
C ASN A 314 -15.27 -7.56 10.89
N TYR A 315 -14.07 -7.01 10.88
CA TYR A 315 -12.91 -7.61 10.25
C TYR A 315 -11.74 -7.82 11.21
N GLY A 316 -10.89 -8.79 10.92
CA GLY A 316 -9.71 -9.12 11.72
C GLY A 316 -9.98 -9.75 13.08
N GLY A 317 -11.20 -9.60 13.61
CA GLY A 317 -11.68 -10.20 14.83
C GLY A 317 -11.96 -9.25 15.98
N ASN A 318 -13.01 -9.59 16.77
CA ASN A 318 -13.55 -8.78 17.87
C ASN A 318 -13.43 -9.44 19.24
N THR A 319 -12.61 -10.46 19.38
CA THR A 319 -12.35 -11.12 20.66
C THR A 319 -10.94 -10.79 21.16
N ARG A 320 -10.72 -11.00 22.45
CA ARG A 320 -9.39 -10.81 23.05
C ARG A 320 -8.32 -11.66 22.40
N GLU A 321 -8.67 -12.89 22.01
CA GLU A 321 -7.79 -13.83 21.35
C GLU A 321 -7.45 -13.40 19.92
N GLN A 322 -8.36 -12.66 19.28
CA GLN A 322 -8.20 -12.14 17.91
C GLN A 322 -7.62 -10.72 17.88
N GLY A 323 -7.41 -10.07 19.04
CA GLY A 323 -6.72 -8.79 19.15
C GLY A 323 -7.61 -7.54 19.09
N TYR A 324 -8.94 -7.66 19.03
CA TYR A 324 -9.86 -6.50 18.97
C TYR A 324 -9.46 -5.46 17.93
N THR A 325 -9.48 -5.83 16.67
CA THR A 325 -9.11 -4.92 15.57
C THR A 325 -9.99 -3.67 15.50
N ASN A 326 -11.25 -3.78 16.01
CA ASN A 326 -12.28 -2.74 15.99
C ASN A 326 -12.61 -2.21 14.57
N MET A 327 -12.32 -2.98 13.55
CA MET A 327 -12.60 -2.62 12.16
C MET A 327 -14.03 -3.05 11.82
N VAL A 328 -14.86 -2.11 11.39
CA VAL A 328 -16.27 -2.32 11.06
C VAL A 328 -16.52 -1.90 9.61
N ASP A 329 -17.36 -2.67 8.90
CA ASP A 329 -17.79 -2.28 7.55
C ASP A 329 -18.55 -0.95 7.60
N LEU A 330 -18.04 0.03 6.84
CA LEU A 330 -18.56 1.40 6.86
C LEU A 330 -20.00 1.47 6.36
N GLY A 331 -20.28 0.85 5.20
CA GLY A 331 -21.61 0.91 4.60
C GLY A 331 -22.64 0.11 5.41
N HIS A 332 -22.26 -1.03 5.96
CA HIS A 332 -23.16 -1.81 6.84
C HIS A 332 -23.48 -1.01 8.11
N MET A 333 -22.46 -0.43 8.76
CA MET A 333 -22.65 0.41 9.94
C MET A 333 -23.52 1.64 9.64
N ALA A 334 -23.26 2.35 8.54
CA ALA A 334 -24.06 3.49 8.10
C ALA A 334 -25.53 3.08 7.85
N ARG A 335 -25.75 1.97 7.13
CA ARG A 335 -27.09 1.43 6.84
C ARG A 335 -27.87 1.13 8.14
N GLN A 336 -27.22 0.50 9.11
CA GLN A 336 -27.83 0.21 10.42
C GLN A 336 -28.08 1.49 11.24
N SER A 337 -27.37 2.57 10.94
CA SER A 337 -27.44 3.85 11.66
C SER A 337 -28.50 4.82 11.11
N THR A 338 -29.13 4.54 9.97
CA THR A 338 -30.08 5.47 9.29
C THR A 338 -31.28 5.88 10.16
N GLY A 339 -31.67 5.05 11.14
CA GLY A 339 -32.71 5.36 12.13
C GLY A 339 -32.22 6.15 13.35
N LEU A 340 -30.91 6.40 13.44
CA LEU A 340 -30.27 7.03 14.59
C LEU A 340 -29.53 8.31 14.21
N LEU A 341 -28.92 8.38 13.02
CA LEU A 341 -28.14 9.51 12.49
C LEU A 341 -28.66 9.90 11.12
N GLN A 342 -28.83 11.20 10.88
CA GLN A 342 -29.35 11.73 9.61
C GLN A 342 -28.29 11.68 8.49
N THR A 343 -27.03 11.87 8.84
CA THR A 343 -25.89 11.85 7.94
C THR A 343 -25.54 10.45 7.42
N ALA A 344 -26.07 9.39 8.01
CA ALA A 344 -25.79 8.01 7.60
C ALA A 344 -26.14 7.72 6.13
N GLY A 345 -27.18 8.37 5.58
CA GLY A 345 -27.57 8.25 4.17
C GLY A 345 -26.55 8.85 3.20
N ASP A 346 -25.88 9.92 3.61
CA ASP A 346 -24.86 10.59 2.79
C ASP A 346 -23.60 9.72 2.69
N VAL A 347 -23.21 9.07 3.81
CA VAL A 347 -22.10 8.08 3.79
C VAL A 347 -22.38 6.96 2.80
N LEU A 348 -23.59 6.39 2.82
CA LEU A 348 -23.95 5.30 1.90
C LEU A 348 -23.86 5.74 0.44
N THR A 349 -24.40 6.92 0.12
CA THR A 349 -24.41 7.46 -1.23
C THR A 349 -22.99 7.70 -1.74
N ALA A 350 -22.14 8.32 -0.92
CA ALA A 350 -20.78 8.64 -1.30
C ALA A 350 -19.89 7.37 -1.40
N LEU A 351 -20.12 6.37 -0.54
CA LEU A 351 -19.43 5.08 -0.61
C LEU A 351 -19.75 4.32 -1.90
N GLU A 352 -21.03 4.27 -2.29
CA GLU A 352 -21.47 3.63 -3.54
C GLU A 352 -20.91 4.33 -4.79
N ASP A 353 -20.61 5.63 -4.72
CA ASP A 353 -20.05 6.39 -5.84
C ASP A 353 -18.55 6.17 -6.03
N CYS A 354 -17.80 5.93 -4.96
CA CYS A 354 -16.34 5.76 -5.02
C CYS A 354 -15.85 4.31 -5.05
N VAL A 355 -16.57 3.33 -4.49
CA VAL A 355 -16.21 1.91 -4.58
C VAL A 355 -16.69 1.34 -5.92
N LEU A 356 -15.77 1.24 -6.88
CA LEU A 356 -16.08 0.83 -8.25
C LEU A 356 -16.35 -0.66 -8.40
N TYR A 357 -15.64 -1.47 -7.62
CA TYR A 357 -15.73 -2.92 -7.70
C TYR A 357 -15.32 -3.57 -6.38
N ARG A 358 -15.89 -4.73 -6.10
CA ARG A 358 -15.48 -5.56 -4.98
C ARG A 358 -15.80 -7.03 -5.20
N VAL A 359 -15.00 -7.88 -4.58
CA VAL A 359 -15.25 -9.31 -4.42
C VAL A 359 -15.32 -9.63 -2.94
N ASN A 360 -16.25 -10.50 -2.56
CA ASN A 360 -16.40 -10.92 -1.18
C ASN A 360 -16.94 -12.33 -1.07
N GLY A 361 -16.39 -13.09 -0.14
CA GLY A 361 -16.83 -14.45 0.15
C GLY A 361 -18.16 -14.51 0.87
N PRO A 362 -18.79 -15.71 0.90
CA PRO A 362 -20.14 -15.86 1.46
C PRO A 362 -20.26 -15.54 2.97
N TYR A 363 -19.15 -15.51 3.71
CA TYR A 363 -19.14 -15.12 5.13
C TYR A 363 -18.89 -13.62 5.32
N ARG A 364 -18.76 -12.87 4.23
CA ARG A 364 -18.61 -11.42 4.17
C ARG A 364 -19.64 -10.79 3.24
N ALA A 365 -20.88 -11.31 3.30
CA ALA A 365 -21.96 -10.91 2.38
C ALA A 365 -22.35 -9.43 2.50
N GLU A 366 -22.12 -8.81 3.65
CA GLU A 366 -22.43 -7.41 3.92
C GLU A 366 -21.24 -6.45 3.67
N ALA A 367 -20.07 -6.98 3.24
CA ALA A 367 -18.90 -6.19 2.90
C ALA A 367 -19.25 -5.15 1.83
N THR A 368 -18.91 -3.88 2.08
CA THR A 368 -19.23 -2.76 1.18
C THR A 368 -17.99 -2.17 0.49
N GLY A 369 -16.82 -2.67 0.80
CA GLY A 369 -15.54 -2.33 0.15
C GLY A 369 -14.64 -1.43 0.97
N LEU A 370 -15.17 -0.75 2.00
CA LEU A 370 -14.37 0.03 2.94
C LEU A 370 -14.82 -0.21 4.38
N SER A 371 -13.87 -0.30 5.27
CA SER A 371 -14.08 -0.35 6.72
C SER A 371 -13.72 0.99 7.38
N CYS A 372 -14.11 1.14 8.65
CA CYS A 372 -13.67 2.21 9.52
C CYS A 372 -13.24 1.63 10.88
N TYR A 373 -12.37 2.38 11.59
CA TYR A 373 -11.87 2.05 12.92
C TYR A 373 -12.71 2.74 14.01
#